data_231a84bbab4c3c1060ef44c7b74d0de3
#
_entry.id   231a84bbab4c3c1060ef44c7b74d0de3
#
_cell.length_a   1.000
_cell.length_b   1.000
_cell.length_c   1.000
_cell.angle_alpha   90.00
_cell.angle_beta   90.00
_cell.angle_gamma   90.00
#
_symmetry.space_group_name_H-M   'P 1'
#
loop_
_entity.id
_entity.type
_entity.pdbx_description
1 polymer ?
#
loop_
_entity_poly.entity_id
_entity_poly.type
_entity_poly.pdbx_seq_one_letter_code
_entity_poly.pdbx_strand_id
1 'polypeptide(L)'
;MEYKFMSWKRNLILGTALAGATTLTIHLINKFVYFSATLDNLLSSPSGSYYEWKFGKIYYTEAGEGKPVLLLHNLSTFSSGHEWHFVKEKLVKTNKVYCIDLLGCGRSDKPNLIYTNYLYVQLISDFIKHVVGEKCDVIAAGESGSFAVAACQNDSSIIDQIVMVNPSDIRYLSKSPSKRTKTLTRMINIPIFGTFLYNILTQKKKIEKLYKEEYFYNKDLVTYSMIDTSYETSHSGNAASKYLF
;
A
#
# COMPACT_ATOMS: atom_id res chain seq x y z
N MET A 1 -58.90 -1.12 -2.73
CA MET A 1 -57.71 -0.22 -2.77
C MET A 1 -56.79 -0.42 -1.55
N GLU A 2 -57.31 -0.68 -0.36
CA GLU A 2 -56.53 -0.90 0.88
C GLU A 2 -55.59 -2.13 0.87
N TYR A 3 -56.00 -3.26 0.31
CA TYR A 3 -55.18 -4.49 0.25
C TYR A 3 -53.87 -4.29 -0.53
N LYS A 4 -53.88 -3.50 -1.60
CA LYS A 4 -52.70 -3.19 -2.42
C LYS A 4 -51.73 -2.27 -1.69
N PHE A 5 -52.24 -1.36 -0.88
CA PHE A 5 -51.44 -0.40 -0.09
C PHE A 5 -50.76 -1.08 1.12
N MET A 6 -51.44 -2.04 1.75
CA MET A 6 -50.91 -2.81 2.88
C MET A 6 -49.81 -3.81 2.43
N SER A 7 -49.97 -4.41 1.24
CA SER A 7 -48.96 -5.30 0.66
C SER A 7 -47.68 -4.54 0.27
N TRP A 8 -47.78 -3.32 -0.25
CA TRP A 8 -46.62 -2.49 -0.61
C TRP A 8 -45.81 -2.05 0.62
N LYS A 9 -46.47 -1.59 1.70
CA LYS A 9 -45.79 -1.26 2.97
C LYS A 9 -45.03 -2.45 3.56
N ARG A 10 -45.64 -3.63 3.58
CA ARG A 10 -45.03 -4.86 4.06
C ARG A 10 -43.82 -5.24 3.22
N ASN A 11 -43.92 -5.16 1.90
CA ASN A 11 -42.78 -5.46 1.00
C ASN A 11 -41.66 -4.45 1.14
N LEU A 12 -41.95 -3.17 1.37
CA LEU A 12 -40.95 -2.15 1.66
C LEU A 12 -40.21 -2.43 2.98
N ILE A 13 -40.97 -2.75 4.05
CA ILE A 13 -40.38 -3.10 5.37
C ILE A 13 -39.49 -4.35 5.24
N LEU A 14 -39.96 -5.39 4.54
CA LEU A 14 -39.17 -6.60 4.32
C LEU A 14 -37.92 -6.32 3.48
N GLY A 15 -38.03 -5.49 2.44
CA GLY A 15 -36.88 -5.07 1.62
C GLY A 15 -35.84 -4.28 2.40
N THR A 16 -36.30 -3.32 3.22
CA THR A 16 -35.36 -2.55 4.07
C THR A 16 -34.73 -3.39 5.16
N ALA A 17 -35.46 -4.31 5.79
CA ALA A 17 -34.95 -5.23 6.78
C ALA A 17 -33.89 -6.18 6.17
N LEU A 18 -34.17 -6.72 4.98
CA LEU A 18 -33.22 -7.58 4.25
C LEU A 18 -31.95 -6.80 3.86
N ALA A 19 -32.07 -5.59 3.32
CA ALA A 19 -30.94 -4.74 2.97
C ALA A 19 -30.09 -4.40 4.22
N GLY A 20 -30.75 -4.07 5.34
CA GLY A 20 -30.08 -3.81 6.61
C GLY A 20 -29.31 -5.04 7.12
N ALA A 21 -29.93 -6.21 7.10
CA ALA A 21 -29.32 -7.47 7.52
C ALA A 21 -28.10 -7.82 6.63
N THR A 22 -28.24 -7.68 5.30
CA THR A 22 -27.14 -7.91 4.36
C THR A 22 -25.96 -6.96 4.61
N THR A 23 -26.24 -5.67 4.80
CA THR A 23 -25.21 -4.67 5.08
C THR A 23 -24.49 -4.98 6.38
N LEU A 24 -25.21 -5.36 7.44
CA LEU A 24 -24.63 -5.76 8.72
C LEU A 24 -23.75 -7.01 8.57
N THR A 25 -24.21 -8.02 7.85
CA THR A 25 -23.43 -9.24 7.59
C THR A 25 -22.12 -8.93 6.88
N ILE A 26 -22.18 -8.12 5.82
CA ILE A 26 -20.97 -7.70 5.08
C ILE A 26 -20.02 -6.90 6.00
N HIS A 27 -20.55 -6.02 6.84
CA HIS A 27 -19.74 -5.28 7.80
C HIS A 27 -19.02 -6.21 8.79
N LEU A 28 -19.71 -7.22 9.32
CA LEU A 28 -19.12 -8.22 10.22
C LEU A 28 -18.04 -9.05 9.52
N ILE A 29 -18.27 -9.45 8.28
CA ILE A 29 -17.25 -10.15 7.45
C ILE A 29 -16.02 -9.26 7.28
N ASN A 30 -16.18 -7.99 6.93
CA ASN A 30 -15.06 -7.07 6.78
C ASN A 30 -14.25 -6.92 8.08
N LYS A 31 -14.93 -6.84 9.23
CA LYS A 31 -14.27 -6.79 10.55
C LYS A 31 -13.52 -8.07 10.87
N PHE A 32 -14.11 -9.22 10.56
CA PHE A 32 -13.46 -10.52 10.74
C PHE A 32 -12.21 -10.66 9.86
N VAL A 33 -12.30 -10.28 8.57
CA VAL A 33 -11.15 -10.30 7.65
C VAL A 33 -10.03 -9.40 8.18
N TYR A 34 -10.35 -8.17 8.59
CA TYR A 34 -9.38 -7.26 9.18
C TYR A 34 -8.72 -7.88 10.44
N PHE A 35 -9.52 -8.37 11.37
CA PHE A 35 -9.02 -8.98 12.61
C PHE A 35 -8.10 -10.17 12.30
N SER A 36 -8.53 -11.09 11.45
CA SER A 36 -7.73 -12.27 11.10
C SER A 36 -6.45 -11.92 10.32
N ALA A 37 -6.48 -10.88 9.50
CA ALA A 37 -5.32 -10.44 8.73
C ALA A 37 -4.24 -9.78 9.58
N THR A 38 -4.62 -9.14 10.70
CA THR A 38 -3.71 -8.37 11.56
C THR A 38 -3.43 -9.04 12.90
N LEU A 39 -3.89 -10.29 13.09
CA LEU A 39 -3.79 -11.01 14.37
C LEU A 39 -2.33 -11.27 14.76
N ASP A 40 -1.51 -11.68 13.82
CA ASP A 40 -0.12 -12.08 14.06
C ASP A 40 0.84 -10.90 14.18
N ASN A 41 0.37 -9.68 13.84
CA ASN A 41 1.13 -8.43 13.95
C ASN A 41 2.54 -8.52 13.33
N LEU A 42 2.63 -9.12 12.14
CA LEU A 42 3.88 -9.40 11.43
C LEU A 42 4.63 -8.13 10.99
N LEU A 43 3.89 -7.02 10.83
CA LEU A 43 4.46 -5.71 10.51
C LEU A 43 5.07 -5.01 11.72
N SER A 44 4.90 -5.54 12.92
CA SER A 44 5.47 -4.94 14.13
C SER A 44 6.99 -4.88 14.06
N SER A 45 7.56 -3.71 14.31
CA SER A 45 9.01 -3.52 14.41
C SER A 45 9.32 -2.54 15.54
N PRO A 46 10.08 -2.95 16.54
CA PRO A 46 10.43 -2.08 17.68
C PRO A 46 11.36 -0.92 17.29
N SER A 47 12.03 -1.00 16.14
CA SER A 47 13.00 0.00 15.66
C SER A 47 12.42 1.00 14.66
N GLY A 48 11.10 1.04 14.50
CA GLY A 48 10.46 1.94 13.55
C GLY A 48 10.21 3.34 14.13
N SER A 49 10.31 4.33 13.28
CA SER A 49 10.03 5.73 13.56
C SER A 49 8.98 6.27 12.61
N TYR A 50 8.42 7.44 12.92
CA TYR A 50 7.46 8.13 12.06
C TYR A 50 7.97 9.53 11.71
N TYR A 51 7.92 9.86 10.43
CA TYR A 51 8.11 11.20 9.92
C TYR A 51 6.73 11.87 9.77
N GLU A 52 6.50 12.95 10.48
CA GLU A 52 5.27 13.75 10.38
C GLU A 52 5.28 14.54 9.06
N TRP A 53 4.62 14.00 8.04
CA TRP A 53 4.52 14.65 6.74
C TRP A 53 3.15 15.30 6.56
N LYS A 54 3.05 16.29 5.68
CA LYS A 54 1.83 17.11 5.49
C LYS A 54 0.53 16.34 5.20
N PHE A 55 0.62 15.12 4.69
CA PHE A 55 -0.54 14.27 4.37
C PHE A 55 -0.68 13.05 5.28
N GLY A 56 0.16 12.91 6.29
CA GLY A 56 0.10 11.80 7.25
C GLY A 56 1.47 11.35 7.71
N LYS A 57 1.49 10.46 8.68
CA LYS A 57 2.71 9.89 9.25
C LYS A 57 3.30 8.86 8.31
N ILE A 58 4.58 8.99 8.02
CA ILE A 58 5.35 8.09 7.18
C ILE A 58 6.20 7.20 8.08
N TYR A 59 5.91 5.93 8.08
CA TYR A 59 6.70 4.95 8.83
C TYR A 59 8.04 4.69 8.11
N TYR A 60 9.11 4.63 8.87
CA TYR A 60 10.41 4.21 8.36
C TYR A 60 11.24 3.51 9.43
N THR A 61 12.23 2.79 8.99
CA THR A 61 13.29 2.23 9.85
C THR A 61 14.63 2.74 9.37
N GLU A 62 15.55 2.98 10.33
CA GLU A 62 16.95 3.26 10.00
C GLU A 62 17.86 2.27 10.72
N ALA A 63 18.97 1.90 10.09
CA ALA A 63 19.95 0.99 10.66
C ALA A 63 21.30 1.10 9.91
N GLY A 64 22.37 0.75 10.61
CA GLY A 64 23.74 0.79 10.09
C GLY A 64 24.35 2.18 10.15
N GLU A 65 25.60 2.27 9.71
CA GLU A 65 26.41 3.48 9.64
C GLU A 65 27.12 3.57 8.28
N GLY A 66 27.49 4.77 7.86
CA GLY A 66 28.16 5.03 6.58
C GLY A 66 27.30 5.83 5.60
N LYS A 67 27.54 5.67 4.30
CA LYS A 67 26.83 6.42 3.25
C LYS A 67 25.33 6.12 3.31
N PRO A 68 24.45 7.14 3.29
CA PRO A 68 23.02 6.92 3.38
C PRO A 68 22.44 6.27 2.11
N VAL A 69 21.58 5.30 2.31
CA VAL A 69 20.83 4.59 1.26
C VAL A 69 19.35 4.58 1.61
N LEU A 70 18.50 5.05 0.71
CA LEU A 70 17.06 5.03 0.85
C LEU A 70 16.46 3.89 0.02
N LEU A 71 15.71 3.00 0.68
CA LEU A 71 14.99 1.89 0.07
C LEU A 71 13.51 2.24 -0.12
N LEU A 72 13.05 2.18 -1.36
CA LEU A 72 11.67 2.47 -1.78
C LEU A 72 11.03 1.20 -2.34
N HIS A 73 10.04 0.65 -1.64
CA HIS A 73 9.28 -0.51 -2.10
C HIS A 73 8.40 -0.16 -3.32
N ASN A 74 7.91 -1.18 -4.02
CA ASN A 74 6.96 -1.00 -5.12
C ASN A 74 5.65 -0.37 -4.62
N LEU A 75 4.94 0.36 -5.47
CA LEU A 75 3.65 0.95 -5.11
C LEU A 75 2.51 -0.06 -5.35
N SER A 76 2.07 -0.71 -4.29
CA SER A 76 0.88 -1.56 -4.30
C SER A 76 0.21 -1.62 -2.93
N THR A 77 -1.03 -2.07 -2.90
CA THR A 77 -1.81 -2.16 -1.65
C THR A 77 -1.24 -3.15 -0.63
N PHE A 78 -0.41 -4.09 -1.05
CA PHE A 78 0.22 -5.12 -0.21
C PHE A 78 1.73 -4.94 -0.07
N SER A 79 2.29 -3.84 -0.62
CA SER A 79 3.72 -3.51 -0.53
C SER A 79 4.06 -2.74 0.74
N SER A 80 5.25 -2.97 1.25
CA SER A 80 5.85 -2.24 2.38
C SER A 80 7.38 -2.38 2.34
N GLY A 81 8.09 -1.67 3.21
CA GLY A 81 9.53 -1.80 3.38
C GLY A 81 9.99 -3.23 3.71
N HIS A 82 9.07 -4.13 4.09
CA HIS A 82 9.39 -5.54 4.29
C HIS A 82 9.92 -6.23 3.01
N GLU A 83 9.58 -5.74 1.83
CA GLU A 83 10.14 -6.25 0.55
C GLU A 83 11.66 -6.21 0.53
N TRP A 84 12.27 -5.31 1.27
CA TRP A 84 13.73 -5.11 1.33
C TRP A 84 14.43 -5.92 2.43
N HIS A 85 13.72 -6.78 3.16
CA HIS A 85 14.26 -7.48 4.34
C HIS A 85 15.63 -8.10 4.07
N PHE A 86 15.77 -8.95 3.05
CA PHE A 86 17.04 -9.62 2.74
C PHE A 86 18.14 -8.68 2.22
N VAL A 87 17.77 -7.64 1.50
CA VAL A 87 18.72 -6.66 0.95
C VAL A 87 19.21 -5.74 2.07
N LYS A 88 18.28 -5.28 2.92
CA LYS A 88 18.58 -4.41 4.06
C LYS A 88 19.62 -5.04 4.99
N GLU A 89 19.49 -6.32 5.35
CA GLU A 89 20.44 -7.03 6.22
C GLU A 89 21.89 -7.02 5.70
N LYS A 90 22.06 -6.97 4.40
CA LYS A 90 23.40 -6.88 3.77
C LYS A 90 23.90 -5.46 3.72
N LEU A 91 23.05 -4.52 3.35
CA LEU A 91 23.41 -3.10 3.18
C LEU A 91 23.79 -2.42 4.49
N VAL A 92 23.14 -2.76 5.60
CA VAL A 92 23.42 -2.16 6.93
C VAL A 92 24.85 -2.42 7.43
N LYS A 93 25.58 -3.35 6.82
CA LYS A 93 26.98 -3.63 7.20
C LYS A 93 27.96 -2.53 6.76
N THR A 94 27.61 -1.77 5.75
CA THR A 94 28.47 -0.76 5.12
C THR A 94 27.78 0.58 4.87
N ASN A 95 26.46 0.65 5.11
CA ASN A 95 25.66 1.82 4.78
C ASN A 95 24.71 2.16 5.93
N LYS A 96 24.36 3.43 6.04
CA LYS A 96 23.19 3.87 6.84
C LYS A 96 21.93 3.73 5.98
N VAL A 97 21.12 2.73 6.29
CA VAL A 97 19.97 2.33 5.46
C VAL A 97 18.68 2.86 6.04
N TYR A 98 17.98 3.66 5.25
CA TYR A 98 16.62 4.11 5.50
C TYR A 98 15.66 3.28 4.65
N CYS A 99 14.64 2.71 5.28
CA CYS A 99 13.62 1.93 4.58
C CYS A 99 12.24 2.47 4.97
N ILE A 100 11.52 3.06 4.01
CA ILE A 100 10.24 3.71 4.26
C ILE A 100 9.07 2.86 3.76
N ASP A 101 7.93 2.98 4.43
CA ASP A 101 6.63 2.60 3.90
C ASP A 101 6.01 3.84 3.25
N LEU A 102 5.72 3.79 1.96
CA LEU A 102 5.12 4.93 1.24
C LEU A 102 3.72 5.25 1.79
N LEU A 103 3.28 6.50 1.68
CA LEU A 103 1.94 6.90 2.08
C LEU A 103 0.88 6.01 1.40
N GLY A 104 -0.08 5.52 2.15
CA GLY A 104 -1.08 4.56 1.67
C GLY A 104 -0.66 3.09 1.80
N CYS A 105 0.61 2.81 2.09
CA CYS A 105 1.19 1.46 2.16
C CYS A 105 1.65 1.11 3.58
N GLY A 106 1.84 -0.19 3.83
CA GLY A 106 2.47 -0.71 5.03
C GLY A 106 1.92 -0.12 6.33
N ARG A 107 2.81 0.42 7.14
CA ARG A 107 2.53 1.04 8.46
C ARG A 107 2.31 2.54 8.38
N SER A 108 2.58 3.16 7.22
CA SER A 108 2.29 4.59 6.98
C SER A 108 0.80 4.86 6.98
N ASP A 109 0.43 6.12 7.25
CA ASP A 109 -0.96 6.57 7.18
C ASP A 109 -1.56 6.34 5.79
N LYS A 110 -2.86 6.12 5.77
CA LYS A 110 -3.64 5.78 4.56
C LYS A 110 -4.83 6.73 4.42
N PRO A 111 -4.58 8.05 4.26
CA PRO A 111 -5.65 9.02 4.14
C PRO A 111 -6.49 8.79 2.88
N ASN A 112 -7.77 9.13 2.95
CA ASN A 112 -8.65 9.10 1.80
C ASN A 112 -8.40 10.35 0.93
N LEU A 113 -7.45 10.22 0.00
CA LEU A 113 -7.07 11.27 -0.94
C LEU A 113 -6.78 10.68 -2.33
N ILE A 114 -6.58 11.55 -3.31
CA ILE A 114 -6.14 11.12 -4.65
C ILE A 114 -4.62 10.95 -4.62
N TYR A 115 -4.16 9.72 -4.70
CA TYR A 115 -2.74 9.38 -4.78
C TYR A 115 -2.22 9.64 -6.18
N THR A 116 -1.40 10.67 -6.34
CA THR A 116 -0.79 11.06 -7.61
C THR A 116 0.70 10.74 -7.61
N ASN A 117 1.27 10.53 -8.79
CA ASN A 117 2.71 10.35 -8.93
C ASN A 117 3.49 11.51 -8.32
N TYR A 118 3.01 12.74 -8.49
CA TYR A 118 3.63 13.94 -7.93
C TYR A 118 3.65 13.94 -6.39
N LEU A 119 2.63 13.37 -5.75
CA LEU A 119 2.60 13.21 -4.29
C LEU A 119 3.80 12.37 -3.81
N TYR A 120 4.10 11.26 -4.48
CA TYR A 120 5.24 10.41 -4.12
C TYR A 120 6.58 11.05 -4.43
N VAL A 121 6.70 11.78 -5.54
CA VAL A 121 7.89 12.58 -5.85
C VAL A 121 8.17 13.59 -4.75
N GLN A 122 7.15 14.30 -4.26
CA GLN A 122 7.28 15.23 -3.14
C GLN A 122 7.64 14.50 -1.84
N LEU A 123 6.98 13.38 -1.54
CA LEU A 123 7.28 12.60 -0.34
C LEU A 123 8.75 12.19 -0.29
N ILE A 124 9.28 11.65 -1.40
CA ILE A 124 10.68 11.23 -1.48
C ILE A 124 11.62 12.42 -1.27
N SER A 125 11.38 13.53 -1.95
CA SER A 125 12.19 14.74 -1.82
C SER A 125 12.17 15.30 -0.40
N ASP A 126 10.97 15.39 0.22
CA ASP A 126 10.80 15.90 1.57
C ASP A 126 11.42 14.95 2.60
N PHE A 127 11.29 13.62 2.41
CA PHE A 127 11.90 12.64 3.29
C PHE A 127 13.44 12.71 3.26
N ILE A 128 14.04 12.79 2.08
CA ILE A 128 15.49 12.93 1.96
C ILE A 128 15.96 14.21 2.65
N LYS A 129 15.30 15.34 2.42
CA LYS A 129 15.68 16.65 2.99
C LYS A 129 15.53 16.73 4.51
N HIS A 130 14.48 16.14 5.06
CA HIS A 130 14.13 16.34 6.47
C HIS A 130 14.53 15.19 7.40
N VAL A 131 14.64 13.96 6.87
CA VAL A 131 14.96 12.77 7.66
C VAL A 131 16.36 12.28 7.38
N VAL A 132 16.74 12.10 6.11
CA VAL A 132 18.11 11.68 5.75
C VAL A 132 19.09 12.82 6.00
N GLY A 133 18.73 14.05 5.61
CA GLY A 133 19.47 15.28 5.88
C GLY A 133 20.70 15.52 5.01
N GLU A 134 21.04 14.59 4.13
CA GLU A 134 22.18 14.63 3.23
C GLU A 134 21.89 13.90 1.91
N LYS A 135 22.78 14.06 0.93
CA LYS A 135 22.70 13.39 -0.37
C LYS A 135 22.83 11.88 -0.20
N CYS A 136 21.90 11.09 -0.75
CA CYS A 136 21.85 9.65 -0.57
C CYS A 136 21.74 8.86 -1.88
N ASP A 137 22.08 7.58 -1.82
CA ASP A 137 21.72 6.64 -2.88
C ASP A 137 20.28 6.18 -2.69
N VAL A 138 19.58 5.92 -3.78
CA VAL A 138 18.21 5.42 -3.75
C VAL A 138 18.13 4.07 -4.46
N ILE A 139 17.58 3.06 -3.78
CA ILE A 139 17.24 1.77 -4.38
C ILE A 139 15.71 1.67 -4.40
N ALA A 140 15.13 1.58 -5.58
CA ALA A 140 13.69 1.65 -5.76
C ALA A 140 13.15 0.50 -6.61
N ALA A 141 12.04 -0.12 -6.15
CA ALA A 141 11.36 -1.19 -6.87
C ALA A 141 10.17 -0.66 -7.68
N GLY A 142 9.94 -1.25 -8.84
CA GLY A 142 8.75 -1.02 -9.67
C GLY A 142 8.52 0.45 -10.01
N GLU A 143 7.33 0.96 -9.69
CA GLU A 143 6.92 2.34 -9.97
C GLU A 143 7.72 3.39 -9.18
N SER A 144 8.20 3.02 -7.99
CA SER A 144 9.00 3.93 -7.14
C SER A 144 10.31 4.36 -7.79
N GLY A 145 10.85 3.57 -8.73
CA GLY A 145 11.99 3.97 -9.55
C GLY A 145 11.73 5.24 -10.35
N SER A 146 10.55 5.35 -10.95
CA SER A 146 10.15 6.53 -11.72
C SER A 146 9.95 7.76 -10.82
N PHE A 147 9.47 7.57 -9.60
CA PHE A 147 9.33 8.67 -8.63
C PHE A 147 10.70 9.18 -8.17
N ALA A 148 11.65 8.26 -7.93
CA ALA A 148 13.03 8.61 -7.57
C ALA A 148 13.72 9.41 -8.70
N VAL A 149 13.56 8.98 -9.95
CA VAL A 149 14.09 9.70 -11.12
C VAL A 149 13.50 11.11 -11.21
N ALA A 150 12.17 11.24 -11.06
CA ALA A 150 11.51 12.55 -11.09
C ALA A 150 11.94 13.45 -9.91
N ALA A 151 12.14 12.89 -8.71
CA ALA A 151 12.66 13.63 -7.56
C ALA A 151 14.09 14.14 -7.82
N CYS A 152 14.96 13.30 -8.38
CA CYS A 152 16.31 13.68 -8.78
C CYS A 152 16.33 14.75 -9.89
N GLN A 153 15.39 14.66 -10.84
CA GLN A 153 15.26 15.66 -11.90
C GLN A 153 14.83 17.03 -11.35
N ASN A 154 13.96 17.04 -10.35
CA ASN A 154 13.51 18.26 -9.68
C ASN A 154 14.61 18.90 -8.82
N ASP A 155 15.43 18.07 -8.17
CA ASP A 155 16.52 18.51 -7.30
C ASP A 155 17.65 17.45 -7.30
N SER A 156 18.67 17.69 -8.14
CA SER A 156 19.82 16.78 -8.29
C SER A 156 20.78 16.79 -7.09
N SER A 157 20.59 17.68 -6.14
CA SER A 157 21.42 17.77 -4.95
C SER A 157 21.10 16.71 -3.89
N ILE A 158 19.93 16.09 -3.94
CA ILE A 158 19.44 15.16 -2.89
C ILE A 158 19.75 13.69 -3.18
N ILE A 159 19.92 13.30 -4.43
CA ILE A 159 20.16 11.92 -4.84
C ILE A 159 21.48 11.81 -5.58
N ASP A 160 22.33 10.86 -5.15
CA ASP A 160 23.64 10.60 -5.77
C ASP A 160 23.51 9.55 -6.88
N GLN A 161 23.01 8.38 -6.54
CA GLN A 161 22.79 7.29 -7.48
C GLN A 161 21.38 6.70 -7.31
N ILE A 162 20.83 6.19 -8.41
CA ILE A 162 19.53 5.48 -8.40
C ILE A 162 19.73 4.08 -8.96
N VAL A 163 19.42 3.08 -8.14
CA VAL A 163 19.32 1.68 -8.56
C VAL A 163 17.86 1.31 -8.68
N MET A 164 17.42 0.98 -9.89
CA MET A 164 16.04 0.58 -10.15
C MET A 164 15.93 -0.93 -10.29
N VAL A 165 15.08 -1.54 -9.47
CA VAL A 165 14.80 -2.97 -9.49
C VAL A 165 13.45 -3.21 -10.18
N ASN A 166 13.48 -3.90 -11.32
CA ASN A 166 12.32 -4.20 -12.13
C ASN A 166 11.41 -2.96 -12.37
N PRO A 167 11.97 -1.87 -12.94
CA PRO A 167 11.25 -0.60 -13.06
C PRO A 167 10.06 -0.72 -14.00
N SER A 168 8.96 -0.08 -13.63
CA SER A 168 7.82 0.12 -14.52
C SER A 168 8.19 1.08 -15.67
N ASP A 169 7.53 0.95 -16.83
CA ASP A 169 7.72 1.87 -17.96
C ASP A 169 7.40 3.32 -17.50
N ILE A 170 8.37 4.21 -17.63
CA ILE A 170 8.22 5.63 -17.24
C ILE A 170 7.04 6.31 -17.95
N ARG A 171 6.66 5.82 -19.14
CA ARG A 171 5.46 6.28 -19.85
C ARG A 171 4.16 5.93 -19.13
N TYR A 172 4.22 4.99 -18.16
CA TYR A 172 3.07 4.65 -17.33
C TYR A 172 2.66 5.83 -16.45
N LEU A 173 3.60 6.66 -16.01
CA LEU A 173 3.35 7.86 -15.20
C LEU A 173 2.47 8.90 -15.89
N SER A 174 2.46 8.92 -17.22
CA SER A 174 1.66 9.87 -18.04
C SER A 174 0.30 9.29 -18.44
N LYS A 175 0.01 8.00 -18.20
CA LYS A 175 -1.26 7.38 -18.58
C LYS A 175 -2.39 7.83 -17.66
N SER A 176 -3.45 8.37 -18.25
CA SER A 176 -4.69 8.61 -17.53
C SER A 176 -5.42 7.28 -17.23
N PRO A 177 -6.02 7.14 -16.03
CA PRO A 177 -6.77 5.94 -15.68
C PRO A 177 -7.88 5.64 -16.68
N SER A 178 -8.02 4.38 -17.06
CA SER A 178 -9.08 3.92 -17.97
C SER A 178 -10.47 4.11 -17.37
N LYS A 179 -11.52 4.08 -18.22
CA LYS A 179 -12.92 4.12 -17.73
C LYS A 179 -13.19 2.95 -16.76
N ARG A 180 -12.63 1.76 -17.01
CA ARG A 180 -12.76 0.58 -16.14
C ARG A 180 -12.13 0.82 -14.77
N THR A 181 -10.90 1.35 -14.76
CA THR A 181 -10.19 1.71 -13.52
C THR A 181 -11.00 2.71 -12.70
N LYS A 182 -11.48 3.80 -13.33
CA LYS A 182 -12.30 4.82 -12.65
C LYS A 182 -13.59 4.23 -12.05
N THR A 183 -14.23 3.28 -12.76
CA THR A 183 -15.42 2.60 -12.25
C THR A 183 -15.08 1.71 -11.06
N LEU A 184 -14.01 0.92 -11.14
CA LEU A 184 -13.55 0.08 -10.04
C LEU A 184 -13.21 0.91 -8.79
N THR A 185 -12.47 2.01 -8.97
CA THR A 185 -12.15 2.96 -7.88
C THR A 185 -13.43 3.48 -7.21
N ARG A 186 -14.44 3.87 -7.97
CA ARG A 186 -15.73 4.32 -7.41
C ARG A 186 -16.40 3.22 -6.60
N MET A 187 -16.41 1.99 -7.10
CA MET A 187 -17.02 0.84 -6.39
C MET A 187 -16.28 0.52 -5.09
N ILE A 188 -14.94 0.53 -5.12
CA ILE A 188 -14.10 0.27 -3.93
C ILE A 188 -14.29 1.35 -2.86
N ASN A 189 -14.58 2.59 -3.27
CA ASN A 189 -14.80 3.70 -2.34
C ASN A 189 -16.20 3.70 -1.69
N ILE A 190 -17.14 2.85 -2.14
CA ILE A 190 -18.44 2.71 -1.46
C ILE A 190 -18.20 2.15 -0.04
N PRO A 191 -18.72 2.80 1.01
CA PRO A 191 -18.60 2.29 2.38
C PRO A 191 -19.13 0.86 2.49
N ILE A 192 -18.50 0.02 3.32
CA ILE A 192 -18.85 -1.37 3.61
C ILE A 192 -18.73 -2.30 2.38
N PHE A 193 -19.45 -2.04 1.31
CA PHE A 193 -19.44 -2.86 0.08
C PHE A 193 -18.11 -2.76 -0.66
N GLY A 194 -17.54 -1.57 -0.77
CA GLY A 194 -16.23 -1.36 -1.39
C GLY A 194 -15.11 -2.04 -0.62
N THR A 195 -15.17 -2.02 0.72
CA THR A 195 -14.23 -2.78 1.55
C THR A 195 -14.37 -4.28 1.34
N PHE A 196 -15.59 -4.79 1.20
CA PHE A 196 -15.83 -6.19 0.89
C PHE A 196 -15.26 -6.59 -0.48
N LEU A 197 -15.50 -5.75 -1.50
CA LEU A 197 -14.91 -5.94 -2.82
C LEU A 197 -13.37 -5.93 -2.77
N TYR A 198 -12.81 -4.98 -2.04
CA TYR A 198 -11.36 -4.89 -1.81
C TYR A 198 -10.81 -6.17 -1.18
N ASN A 199 -11.45 -6.69 -0.12
CA ASN A 199 -11.04 -7.94 0.53
C ASN A 199 -11.06 -9.14 -0.43
N ILE A 200 -12.01 -9.17 -1.40
CA ILE A 200 -12.02 -10.19 -2.45
C ILE A 200 -10.85 -10.01 -3.43
N LEU A 201 -10.44 -8.78 -3.72
CA LEU A 201 -9.34 -8.50 -4.63
C LEU A 201 -7.97 -8.77 -4.00
N THR A 202 -7.84 -8.66 -2.68
CA THR A 202 -6.58 -8.80 -1.93
C THR A 202 -6.46 -10.10 -1.12
N GLN A 203 -7.13 -11.18 -1.58
CA GLN A 203 -7.03 -12.49 -0.93
C GLN A 203 -5.61 -13.06 -0.97
N LYS A 204 -5.20 -13.80 0.09
CA LYS A 204 -3.88 -14.45 0.18
C LYS A 204 -3.51 -15.24 -1.08
N LYS A 205 -4.46 -16.03 -1.64
CA LYS A 205 -4.23 -16.80 -2.87
C LYS A 205 -3.86 -15.94 -4.08
N LYS A 206 -4.41 -14.71 -4.17
CA LYS A 206 -4.07 -13.79 -5.26
C LYS A 206 -2.70 -13.18 -5.07
N ILE A 207 -2.34 -12.83 -3.85
CA ILE A 207 -1.01 -12.35 -3.49
C ILE A 207 0.02 -13.46 -3.77
N GLU A 208 -0.24 -14.68 -3.33
CA GLU A 208 0.62 -15.84 -3.59
C GLU A 208 0.84 -16.08 -5.09
N LYS A 209 -0.25 -16.04 -5.87
CA LYS A 209 -0.18 -16.18 -7.33
C LYS A 209 0.71 -15.11 -7.94
N LEU A 210 0.53 -13.84 -7.54
CA LEU A 210 1.32 -12.71 -8.04
C LEU A 210 2.82 -12.88 -7.71
N TYR A 211 3.14 -13.28 -6.48
CA TYR A 211 4.51 -13.55 -6.08
C TYR A 211 5.15 -14.67 -6.90
N LYS A 212 4.44 -15.78 -7.11
CA LYS A 212 4.94 -16.95 -7.84
C LYS A 212 4.98 -16.77 -9.35
N GLU A 213 4.11 -15.95 -9.93
CA GLU A 213 3.99 -15.82 -11.38
C GLU A 213 4.69 -14.56 -11.94
N GLU A 214 4.78 -13.49 -11.15
CA GLU A 214 5.27 -12.21 -11.63
C GLU A 214 6.51 -11.70 -10.90
N TYR A 215 6.63 -11.93 -9.57
CA TYR A 215 7.70 -11.31 -8.78
C TYR A 215 8.92 -12.19 -8.60
N PHE A 216 8.76 -13.51 -8.51
CA PHE A 216 9.85 -14.43 -8.25
C PHE A 216 10.08 -15.39 -9.42
N TYR A 217 11.29 -15.36 -9.98
CA TYR A 217 11.72 -16.36 -10.96
C TYR A 217 11.76 -17.77 -10.35
N ASN A 218 12.38 -17.92 -9.18
CA ASN A 218 12.35 -19.15 -8.40
C ASN A 218 11.19 -19.13 -7.40
N LYS A 219 10.14 -19.89 -7.72
CA LYS A 219 8.91 -19.97 -6.93
C LYS A 219 9.11 -20.56 -5.53
N ASP A 220 10.16 -21.36 -5.33
CA ASP A 220 10.47 -22.00 -4.05
C ASP A 220 10.98 -20.99 -3.00
N LEU A 221 11.41 -19.81 -3.44
CA LEU A 221 11.79 -18.71 -2.55
C LEU A 221 10.59 -17.98 -1.95
N VAL A 222 9.39 -18.20 -2.46
CA VAL A 222 8.16 -17.58 -1.94
C VAL A 222 7.73 -18.29 -0.67
N THR A 223 7.92 -17.64 0.47
CA THR A 223 7.55 -18.20 1.77
C THR A 223 6.14 -17.80 2.19
N TYR A 224 5.52 -18.58 3.06
CA TYR A 224 4.23 -18.24 3.67
C TYR A 224 4.32 -16.92 4.46
N SER A 225 5.43 -16.68 5.15
CA SER A 225 5.66 -15.44 5.89
C SER A 225 5.60 -14.20 4.99
N MET A 226 6.17 -14.25 3.78
CA MET A 226 6.10 -13.14 2.81
C MET A 226 4.65 -12.86 2.38
N ILE A 227 3.88 -13.92 2.12
CA ILE A 227 2.47 -13.81 1.72
C ILE A 227 1.64 -13.25 2.87
N ASP A 228 1.85 -13.75 4.08
CA ASP A 228 1.10 -13.34 5.28
C ASP A 228 1.41 -11.89 5.65
N THR A 229 2.68 -11.47 5.58
CA THR A 229 3.07 -10.07 5.79
C THR A 229 2.43 -9.14 4.75
N SER A 230 2.42 -9.55 3.47
CA SER A 230 1.77 -8.77 2.41
C SER A 230 0.25 -8.72 2.57
N TYR A 231 -0.35 -9.81 3.05
CA TYR A 231 -1.77 -9.85 3.35
C TYR A 231 -2.13 -8.93 4.52
N GLU A 232 -1.34 -8.95 5.60
CA GLU A 232 -1.48 -8.02 6.71
C GLU A 232 -1.30 -6.57 6.24
N THR A 233 -0.27 -6.30 5.42
CA THR A 233 -0.02 -4.97 4.82
C THR A 233 -1.26 -4.42 4.13
N SER A 234 -1.91 -5.24 3.31
CA SER A 234 -3.09 -4.82 2.54
C SER A 234 -4.32 -4.55 3.41
N HIS A 235 -4.41 -5.16 4.59
CA HIS A 235 -5.56 -5.04 5.49
C HIS A 235 -5.31 -4.12 6.69
N SER A 236 -4.06 -3.71 6.95
CA SER A 236 -3.74 -2.78 8.03
C SER A 236 -4.50 -1.45 7.88
N GLY A 237 -4.80 -0.78 8.99
CA GLY A 237 -5.58 0.47 8.97
C GLY A 237 -7.02 0.28 8.49
N ASN A 238 -7.68 -0.85 8.81
CA ASN A 238 -9.04 -1.19 8.34
C ASN A 238 -9.14 -1.26 6.80
N ALA A 239 -8.16 -1.84 6.14
CA ALA A 239 -8.08 -1.95 4.68
C ALA A 239 -8.10 -0.58 3.96
N ALA A 240 -7.55 0.46 4.59
CA ALA A 240 -7.49 1.80 4.01
C ALA A 240 -6.55 1.89 2.80
N SER A 241 -5.63 0.92 2.59
CA SER A 241 -4.85 0.81 1.35
C SER A 241 -5.72 0.71 0.08
N LYS A 242 -7.02 0.43 0.22
CA LYS A 242 -7.98 0.47 -0.90
C LYS A 242 -8.03 1.82 -1.62
N TYR A 243 -7.64 2.90 -0.97
CA TYR A 243 -7.60 4.23 -1.59
C TYR A 243 -6.46 4.41 -2.61
N LEU A 244 -5.54 3.43 -2.71
CA LEU A 244 -4.52 3.38 -3.76
C LEU A 244 -5.04 2.93 -5.13
N PHE A 245 -6.29 2.41 -5.21
CA PHE A 245 -6.91 1.95 -6.46
C PHE A 245 -7.29 3.08 -7.41
#